data_a6cac9a71866fe048787563ddbe3ca3d
#
_entry.id   a6cac9a71866fe048787563ddbe3ca3d
#
_cell.length_a   1.000
_cell.length_b   1.000
_cell.length_c   1.000
_cell.angle_alpha   90.00
_cell.angle_beta   90.00
_cell.angle_gamma   90.00
#
_symmetry.space_group_name_H-M   'P 1'
#
loop_
_entity.id
_entity.type
_entity.pdbx_description
1 polymer ?
#
loop_
_entity_poly.entity_id
_entity_poly.type
_entity_poly.pdbx_seq_one_letter_code
_entity_poly.pdbx_strand_id
1 'polypeptide(L)'
;MMLKPIRSLELRLTLLVTSCAAIVLCTVAFMTYLGINQILITQQDRALVERIERLEILLQDSSNIEQIIARPKLYQNMLGNKDNLFLLIRGDHILININPFSIPLPQFTHEPQIQFRDLSAHAYPTRIAWKTIQINQQPYVLIAGKQWSERLAILSPFQKKLFIYVFTGLLAIFILCAIASRVGLNSLTSLRKQTHAINIHKLEQRLNVTSPPQEIEQLASDINAMLERIEMGYEQINRFSEDIAHEFRTPLNNLIGQTEILIMSERSPAQYQELLISNLEDYQRLKRMVDSMLFLARADTHNVLIHKQQIQVQSLLENVCNILQYQAEEQSCKFVFRLEASELWADLELVQQALYNLISNALIHGGNHKTIYINSNKKLINNTIMLVLSVTTSQLEIPSEYLDHLFERFYQCNTSRNTYHRTGGLGLSIVASIMTLHQGTYHAFNSSEGICFELCFPKAL
;
A
#
# COMPACT_ATOMS: atom_id res chain seq x y z
N MET A 1 7.01 -30.43 18.43
CA MET A 1 8.19 -29.68 17.91
C MET A 1 7.66 -28.62 16.95
N MET A 2 7.36 -27.41 17.46
CA MET A 2 6.85 -26.30 16.64
C MET A 2 8.01 -25.76 15.81
N LEU A 3 7.92 -25.92 14.49
CA LEU A 3 8.84 -25.30 13.54
C LEU A 3 8.79 -23.77 13.73
N LYS A 4 9.91 -23.17 14.12
CA LYS A 4 10.02 -21.71 14.18
C LYS A 4 9.61 -21.14 12.81
N PRO A 5 8.73 -20.14 12.78
CA PRO A 5 8.27 -19.59 11.52
C PRO A 5 9.46 -19.05 10.72
N ILE A 6 9.58 -19.51 9.50
CA ILE A 6 10.59 -19.02 8.54
C ILE A 6 10.33 -17.53 8.37
N ARG A 7 11.23 -16.66 8.86
CA ARG A 7 11.05 -15.21 8.87
C ARG A 7 11.35 -14.53 7.52
N SER A 8 12.07 -15.22 6.64
CA SER A 8 12.41 -14.68 5.32
C SER A 8 11.26 -14.87 4.33
N LEU A 9 10.76 -13.76 3.76
CA LEU A 9 9.74 -13.77 2.71
C LEU A 9 10.23 -14.53 1.46
N GLU A 10 11.52 -14.35 1.12
CA GLU A 10 12.22 -15.03 0.04
C GLU A 10 12.10 -16.56 0.16
N LEU A 11 12.41 -17.09 1.33
CA LEU A 11 12.36 -18.54 1.57
C LEU A 11 10.92 -19.08 1.60
N ARG A 12 9.97 -18.31 2.11
CA ARG A 12 8.55 -18.68 2.09
C ARG A 12 8.01 -18.80 0.68
N LEU A 13 8.27 -17.81 -0.17
CA LEU A 13 7.87 -17.79 -1.57
C LEU A 13 8.48 -18.98 -2.33
N THR A 14 9.79 -19.19 -2.18
CA THR A 14 10.50 -20.29 -2.82
C THR A 14 9.92 -21.64 -2.42
N LEU A 15 9.67 -21.86 -1.11
CA LEU A 15 9.09 -23.11 -0.62
C LEU A 15 7.64 -23.32 -1.09
N LEU A 16 6.84 -22.25 -1.11
CA LEU A 16 5.44 -22.34 -1.56
C LEU A 16 5.38 -22.73 -3.04
N VAL A 17 6.12 -22.06 -3.90
CA VAL A 17 6.15 -22.36 -5.34
C VAL A 17 6.70 -23.76 -5.59
N THR A 18 7.78 -24.16 -4.89
CA THR A 18 8.37 -25.49 -5.04
C THR A 18 7.41 -26.59 -4.55
N SER A 19 6.68 -26.35 -3.47
CA SER A 19 5.69 -27.34 -2.98
C SER A 19 4.51 -27.49 -3.95
N CYS A 20 4.00 -26.42 -4.52
CA CYS A 20 2.97 -26.47 -5.56
C CYS A 20 3.47 -27.23 -6.80
N ALA A 21 4.69 -26.92 -7.26
CA ALA A 21 5.31 -27.63 -8.38
C ALA A 21 5.51 -29.12 -8.09
N ALA A 22 5.90 -29.46 -6.86
CA ALA A 22 6.05 -30.87 -6.43
C ALA A 22 4.72 -31.63 -6.53
N ILE A 23 3.62 -31.05 -6.05
CA ILE A 23 2.29 -31.66 -6.16
C ILE A 23 1.93 -31.93 -7.62
N VAL A 24 2.10 -30.92 -8.48
CA VAL A 24 1.78 -31.05 -9.91
C VAL A 24 2.64 -32.10 -10.58
N LEU A 25 3.97 -32.06 -10.39
CA LEU A 25 4.89 -33.04 -11.00
C LEU A 25 4.65 -34.46 -10.50
N CYS A 26 4.41 -34.64 -9.20
CA CYS A 26 4.08 -35.95 -8.65
C CYS A 26 2.74 -36.47 -9.20
N THR A 27 1.73 -35.62 -9.34
CA THR A 27 0.44 -36.01 -9.92
C THR A 27 0.59 -36.45 -11.38
N VAL A 28 1.32 -35.65 -12.18
CA VAL A 28 1.59 -35.98 -13.59
C VAL A 28 2.39 -37.29 -13.69
N ALA A 29 3.44 -37.45 -12.88
CA ALA A 29 4.25 -38.65 -12.85
C ALA A 29 3.40 -39.86 -12.49
N PHE A 30 2.55 -39.76 -11.48
CA PHE A 30 1.64 -40.81 -11.07
C PHE A 30 0.64 -41.20 -12.18
N MET A 31 0.01 -40.22 -12.80
CA MET A 31 -0.92 -40.44 -13.92
C MET A 31 -0.21 -41.10 -15.12
N THR A 32 1.00 -40.65 -15.43
CA THR A 32 1.82 -41.23 -16.52
C THR A 32 2.17 -42.67 -16.21
N TYR A 33 2.55 -42.98 -14.98
CA TYR A 33 2.83 -44.33 -14.54
C TYR A 33 1.59 -45.26 -14.65
N LEU A 34 0.42 -44.78 -14.18
CA LEU A 34 -0.84 -45.55 -14.32
C LEU A 34 -1.20 -45.76 -15.77
N GLY A 35 -1.05 -44.75 -16.62
CA GLY A 35 -1.35 -44.84 -18.06
C GLY A 35 -0.48 -45.88 -18.77
N ILE A 36 0.84 -45.84 -18.53
CA ILE A 36 1.75 -46.86 -19.14
C ILE A 36 1.45 -48.27 -18.60
N ASN A 37 1.20 -48.38 -17.29
CA ASN A 37 0.83 -49.66 -16.71
C ASN A 37 -0.44 -50.22 -17.36
N GLN A 38 -1.45 -49.41 -17.60
CA GLN A 38 -2.71 -49.82 -18.25
C GLN A 38 -2.50 -50.22 -19.71
N ILE A 39 -1.67 -49.47 -20.45
CA ILE A 39 -1.30 -49.81 -21.83
C ILE A 39 -0.63 -51.17 -21.91
N LEU A 40 0.32 -51.46 -21.00
CA LEU A 40 1.03 -52.75 -20.95
C LEU A 40 0.11 -53.89 -20.60
N ILE A 41 -0.86 -53.69 -19.69
CA ILE A 41 -1.90 -54.71 -19.39
C ILE A 41 -2.73 -55.00 -20.63
N THR A 42 -3.24 -53.97 -21.31
CA THR A 42 -4.08 -54.10 -22.50
C THR A 42 -3.30 -54.82 -23.63
N GLN A 43 -2.02 -54.49 -23.82
CA GLN A 43 -1.17 -55.13 -24.80
C GLN A 43 -0.96 -56.65 -24.44
N GLN A 44 -0.76 -56.95 -23.17
CA GLN A 44 -0.63 -58.32 -22.68
C GLN A 44 -1.91 -59.12 -22.87
N ASP A 45 -3.08 -58.51 -22.61
CA ASP A 45 -4.39 -59.12 -22.84
C ASP A 45 -4.63 -59.44 -24.33
N ARG A 46 -4.32 -58.50 -25.23
CA ARG A 46 -4.42 -58.76 -26.67
C ARG A 46 -3.55 -59.95 -27.11
N ALA A 47 -2.32 -59.96 -26.62
CA ALA A 47 -1.41 -61.07 -26.94
C ALA A 47 -1.94 -62.45 -26.41
N LEU A 48 -2.61 -62.45 -25.24
CA LEU A 48 -3.25 -63.67 -24.70
C LEU A 48 -4.48 -64.08 -25.52
N VAL A 49 -5.31 -63.11 -25.96
CA VAL A 49 -6.47 -63.35 -26.83
C VAL A 49 -6.02 -64.00 -28.14
N GLU A 50 -5.10 -63.33 -28.85
CA GLU A 50 -4.56 -63.89 -30.11
C GLU A 50 -3.95 -65.29 -29.96
N ARG A 51 -3.40 -65.55 -28.80
CA ARG A 51 -2.83 -66.80 -28.50
C ARG A 51 -3.92 -67.86 -28.25
N ILE A 52 -4.96 -67.54 -27.48
CA ILE A 52 -6.10 -68.47 -27.26
C ILE A 52 -6.77 -68.81 -28.59
N GLU A 53 -7.02 -67.82 -29.44
CA GLU A 53 -7.64 -68.04 -30.75
C GLU A 53 -6.79 -68.91 -31.67
N ARG A 54 -5.46 -68.67 -31.71
CA ARG A 54 -4.55 -69.55 -32.48
C ARG A 54 -4.56 -71.01 -31.96
N LEU A 55 -4.57 -71.20 -30.65
CA LEU A 55 -4.63 -72.52 -30.01
C LEU A 55 -5.98 -73.16 -30.22
N GLU A 56 -7.08 -72.47 -30.22
CA GLU A 56 -8.42 -72.94 -30.51
C GLU A 56 -8.49 -73.51 -31.94
N ILE A 57 -7.96 -72.76 -32.94
CA ILE A 57 -7.92 -73.20 -34.34
C ILE A 57 -7.07 -74.45 -34.46
N LEU A 58 -5.90 -74.57 -33.80
CA LEU A 58 -5.05 -75.74 -33.82
C LEU A 58 -5.68 -76.98 -33.18
N LEU A 59 -6.54 -76.78 -32.18
CA LEU A 59 -7.17 -77.86 -31.43
C LEU A 59 -8.51 -78.29 -32.02
N GLN A 60 -9.10 -77.54 -32.95
CA GLN A 60 -10.33 -77.91 -33.65
C GLN A 60 -10.14 -79.08 -34.64
N ASP A 61 -8.89 -79.26 -35.08
CA ASP A 61 -8.57 -80.42 -35.87
C ASP A 61 -8.31 -81.66 -34.96
N SER A 62 -9.25 -82.61 -34.90
CA SER A 62 -9.26 -83.72 -33.98
C SER A 62 -8.01 -84.61 -34.09
N SER A 63 -7.36 -84.69 -35.26
CA SER A 63 -6.12 -85.47 -35.45
C SER A 63 -4.93 -84.82 -34.68
N ASN A 64 -4.99 -83.54 -34.42
CA ASN A 64 -3.90 -82.83 -33.75
C ASN A 64 -3.93 -83.01 -32.22
N ILE A 65 -5.10 -83.14 -31.58
CA ILE A 65 -5.18 -83.31 -30.11
C ILE A 65 -4.48 -84.56 -29.61
N GLU A 66 -4.69 -85.67 -30.21
CA GLU A 66 -4.03 -86.92 -29.83
C GLU A 66 -2.51 -86.90 -30.02
N GLN A 67 -2.06 -86.19 -31.06
CA GLN A 67 -0.63 -86.05 -31.31
C GLN A 67 0.02 -85.04 -30.33
N ILE A 68 -0.70 -83.96 -29.96
CA ILE A 68 -0.22 -83.01 -28.97
C ILE A 68 -0.16 -83.64 -27.59
N ILE A 69 -1.17 -84.43 -27.18
CA ILE A 69 -1.20 -85.12 -25.91
C ILE A 69 -0.09 -86.18 -25.85
N ALA A 70 0.16 -86.86 -26.96
CA ALA A 70 1.16 -87.92 -27.01
C ALA A 70 2.61 -87.43 -26.98
N ARG A 71 2.86 -86.17 -27.47
CA ARG A 71 4.22 -85.61 -27.55
C ARG A 71 4.24 -84.12 -27.10
N PRO A 72 3.88 -83.75 -25.84
CA PRO A 72 3.74 -82.37 -25.41
C PRO A 72 5.05 -81.57 -25.50
N LYS A 73 6.19 -82.24 -25.34
CA LYS A 73 7.51 -81.56 -25.47
C LYS A 73 7.83 -81.03 -26.88
N LEU A 74 7.30 -81.72 -27.92
CA LEU A 74 7.53 -81.30 -29.29
C LEU A 74 6.81 -80.04 -29.65
N TYR A 75 5.65 -79.79 -29.06
CA TYR A 75 4.80 -78.64 -29.21
C TYR A 75 5.10 -77.55 -28.19
N GLN A 76 5.95 -77.81 -27.21
CA GLN A 76 6.26 -76.85 -26.12
C GLN A 76 6.80 -75.54 -26.67
N ASN A 77 7.62 -75.63 -27.75
CA ASN A 77 8.15 -74.39 -28.42
C ASN A 77 7.07 -73.67 -29.23
N MET A 78 6.09 -74.36 -29.80
CA MET A 78 4.94 -73.74 -30.50
C MET A 78 3.89 -73.27 -29.50
N LEU A 79 3.65 -73.98 -28.45
CA LEU A 79 2.62 -73.71 -27.46
C LEU A 79 3.10 -72.81 -26.34
N GLY A 80 4.41 -72.73 -26.09
CA GLY A 80 4.94 -71.89 -25.02
C GLY A 80 6.44 -71.67 -25.11
N ASN A 81 6.88 -70.42 -24.98
CA ASN A 81 8.26 -70.08 -24.62
C ASN A 81 8.42 -70.20 -23.10
N LYS A 82 9.64 -70.02 -22.59
CA LYS A 82 9.96 -70.15 -21.15
C LYS A 82 9.10 -69.33 -20.23
N ASP A 83 8.49 -68.22 -20.74
CA ASP A 83 7.68 -67.22 -19.99
C ASP A 83 6.17 -67.41 -20.15
N ASN A 84 5.75 -68.52 -20.85
CA ASN A 84 4.35 -68.75 -21.19
C ASN A 84 3.81 -70.03 -20.53
N LEU A 85 2.61 -69.92 -19.97
CA LEU A 85 1.82 -71.03 -19.42
C LEU A 85 0.79 -71.38 -20.47
N PHE A 86 0.60 -72.77 -20.62
CA PHE A 86 -0.48 -73.29 -21.42
C PHE A 86 -1.05 -74.59 -20.74
N LEU A 87 -2.36 -74.63 -20.60
CA LEU A 87 -3.05 -75.81 -20.05
C LEU A 87 -4.30 -76.13 -20.87
N LEU A 88 -4.58 -77.39 -21.03
CA LEU A 88 -5.83 -77.88 -21.56
C LEU A 88 -6.43 -78.82 -20.56
N ILE A 89 -7.66 -78.53 -20.10
CA ILE A 89 -8.35 -79.27 -19.02
C ILE A 89 -9.68 -79.82 -19.59
N ARG A 90 -10.00 -81.03 -19.28
CA ARG A 90 -11.29 -81.62 -19.57
C ARG A 90 -11.89 -82.23 -18.27
N GLY A 91 -12.98 -81.56 -17.80
CA GLY A 91 -13.48 -81.91 -16.47
C GLY A 91 -12.41 -81.67 -15.40
N ASP A 92 -12.10 -82.69 -14.60
CA ASP A 92 -11.06 -82.70 -13.57
C ASP A 92 -9.68 -83.13 -14.05
N HIS A 93 -9.55 -83.58 -15.33
CA HIS A 93 -8.28 -84.07 -15.87
C HIS A 93 -7.55 -83.05 -16.69
N ILE A 94 -6.27 -82.70 -16.31
CA ILE A 94 -5.36 -81.87 -17.07
C ILE A 94 -4.74 -82.77 -18.18
N LEU A 95 -5.08 -82.49 -19.43
CA LEU A 95 -4.58 -83.19 -20.60
C LEU A 95 -3.22 -82.67 -21.07
N ILE A 96 -3.03 -81.36 -21.04
CA ILE A 96 -1.75 -80.71 -21.38
C ILE A 96 -1.39 -79.80 -20.23
N ASN A 97 -0.17 -80.00 -19.68
CA ASN A 97 0.35 -79.10 -18.61
C ASN A 97 1.72 -78.58 -18.99
N ILE A 98 1.74 -77.38 -19.50
CA ILE A 98 2.95 -76.58 -19.71
C ILE A 98 2.93 -75.41 -18.70
N ASN A 99 3.39 -75.70 -17.50
CA ASN A 99 3.44 -74.71 -16.39
C ASN A 99 4.88 -74.62 -15.88
N PRO A 100 5.74 -73.91 -16.55
CA PRO A 100 7.18 -73.82 -16.21
C PRO A 100 7.46 -73.26 -14.83
N PHE A 101 6.49 -72.53 -14.25
CA PHE A 101 6.62 -71.84 -12.96
C PHE A 101 5.91 -72.58 -11.81
N SER A 102 5.28 -73.70 -12.05
CA SER A 102 4.49 -74.51 -11.06
C SER A 102 3.46 -73.58 -10.35
N ILE A 103 2.80 -72.74 -11.09
CA ILE A 103 1.81 -71.75 -10.53
C ILE A 103 0.57 -72.54 -10.14
N PRO A 104 0.07 -72.45 -8.88
CA PRO A 104 -1.17 -73.04 -8.48
C PRO A 104 -2.34 -72.43 -9.25
N LEU A 105 -3.18 -73.25 -9.80
CA LEU A 105 -4.28 -72.90 -10.65
C LEU A 105 -5.52 -72.57 -9.81
N PRO A 106 -6.20 -71.49 -10.02
CA PRO A 106 -7.47 -71.17 -9.40
C PRO A 106 -8.57 -72.06 -10.01
N GLN A 107 -9.71 -72.18 -9.34
CA GLN A 107 -10.89 -72.76 -9.96
C GLN A 107 -11.36 -71.89 -11.09
N PHE A 108 -11.61 -72.50 -12.27
CA PHE A 108 -12.03 -71.77 -13.48
C PHE A 108 -13.52 -71.90 -13.67
N THR A 109 -14.16 -70.78 -14.06
CA THR A 109 -15.56 -70.75 -14.49
C THR A 109 -15.67 -71.26 -15.92
N HIS A 110 -16.70 -72.11 -16.22
CA HIS A 110 -16.98 -72.59 -17.56
C HIS A 110 -17.77 -71.56 -18.35
N GLU A 111 -17.07 -70.52 -18.85
CA GLU A 111 -17.67 -69.43 -19.67
C GLU A 111 -17.14 -69.53 -21.09
N PRO A 112 -18.00 -69.21 -22.10
CA PRO A 112 -17.58 -69.17 -23.51
C PRO A 112 -16.80 -67.93 -23.86
N GLN A 113 -16.83 -66.90 -23.01
CA GLN A 113 -16.05 -65.63 -23.19
C GLN A 113 -14.68 -65.77 -22.56
N ILE A 114 -13.70 -65.06 -23.14
CA ILE A 114 -12.34 -65.02 -22.60
C ILE A 114 -12.34 -64.23 -21.29
N GLN A 115 -11.94 -64.87 -20.21
CA GLN A 115 -11.79 -64.28 -18.89
C GLN A 115 -10.29 -64.02 -18.60
N PHE A 116 -10.00 -62.96 -17.85
CA PHE A 116 -8.63 -62.61 -17.46
C PHE A 116 -8.49 -62.53 -15.94
N ARG A 117 -7.33 -62.98 -15.44
CA ARG A 117 -7.00 -62.90 -14.03
C ARG A 117 -5.51 -62.70 -13.81
N ASP A 118 -5.18 -61.81 -12.84
CA ASP A 118 -3.80 -61.65 -12.37
C ASP A 118 -3.53 -62.59 -11.21
N LEU A 119 -2.46 -63.37 -11.32
CA LEU A 119 -1.92 -64.22 -10.26
C LEU A 119 -0.66 -63.53 -9.71
N SER A 120 -0.85 -62.50 -8.88
CA SER A 120 0.23 -61.66 -8.34
C SER A 120 0.83 -62.16 -7.03
N ALA A 121 0.18 -63.10 -6.33
CA ALA A 121 0.56 -63.59 -4.99
C ALA A 121 1.73 -64.56 -4.98
N HIS A 122 2.33 -64.88 -6.12
CA HIS A 122 3.38 -65.90 -6.28
C HIS A 122 4.72 -65.31 -6.68
N ALA A 123 5.81 -66.04 -6.52
CA ALA A 123 7.16 -65.64 -6.89
C ALA A 123 7.30 -65.23 -8.38
N TYR A 124 6.38 -65.70 -9.21
CA TYR A 124 6.33 -65.39 -10.65
C TYR A 124 4.95 -64.79 -11.00
N PRO A 125 4.75 -63.50 -10.86
CA PRO A 125 3.49 -62.88 -11.20
C PRO A 125 3.13 -63.13 -12.65
N THR A 126 1.92 -63.65 -12.88
CA THR A 126 1.48 -64.10 -14.20
C THR A 126 0.05 -63.65 -14.45
N ARG A 127 -0.20 -63.14 -15.66
CA ARG A 127 -1.53 -62.87 -16.15
C ARG A 127 -2.03 -64.06 -16.95
N ILE A 128 -3.20 -64.59 -16.59
CA ILE A 128 -3.82 -65.69 -17.26
C ILE A 128 -5.10 -65.26 -17.96
N ALA A 129 -5.36 -65.91 -19.07
CA ALA A 129 -6.63 -65.85 -19.78
C ALA A 129 -7.14 -67.23 -20.04
N TRP A 130 -8.44 -67.48 -19.93
CA TRP A 130 -9.03 -68.79 -20.20
C TRP A 130 -10.34 -68.61 -20.96
N LYS A 131 -10.69 -69.73 -21.73
CA LYS A 131 -11.91 -69.80 -22.50
C LYS A 131 -12.37 -71.28 -22.50
N THR A 132 -13.67 -71.53 -22.41
CA THR A 132 -14.22 -72.84 -22.65
C THR A 132 -14.50 -73.03 -24.14
N ILE A 133 -13.90 -74.06 -24.74
CA ILE A 133 -14.06 -74.44 -26.14
C ILE A 133 -14.75 -75.73 -26.25
N GLN A 134 -15.49 -76.05 -27.32
CA GLN A 134 -16.08 -77.30 -27.62
C GLN A 134 -15.33 -78.02 -28.71
N ILE A 135 -14.89 -79.26 -28.40
CA ILE A 135 -14.19 -80.08 -29.36
C ILE A 135 -14.91 -81.49 -29.32
N ASN A 136 -15.41 -81.94 -30.46
CA ASN A 136 -16.18 -83.18 -30.55
C ASN A 136 -17.34 -83.27 -29.55
N GLN A 137 -18.08 -82.15 -29.37
CA GLN A 137 -19.22 -82.00 -28.41
C GLN A 137 -18.85 -82.13 -26.94
N GLN A 138 -17.55 -82.10 -26.60
CA GLN A 138 -17.07 -82.13 -25.24
C GLN A 138 -16.45 -80.73 -24.86
N PRO A 139 -16.74 -80.29 -23.64
CA PRO A 139 -16.16 -78.96 -23.20
C PRO A 139 -14.74 -79.17 -22.69
N TYR A 140 -13.86 -78.31 -23.15
CA TYR A 140 -12.46 -78.16 -22.74
C TYR A 140 -12.21 -76.74 -22.24
N VAL A 141 -11.46 -76.61 -21.17
CA VAL A 141 -10.98 -75.28 -20.71
C VAL A 141 -9.57 -75.08 -21.21
N LEU A 142 -9.40 -74.10 -22.07
CA LEU A 142 -8.14 -73.65 -22.62
C LEU A 142 -7.61 -72.46 -21.79
N ILE A 143 -6.41 -72.60 -21.24
CA ILE A 143 -5.78 -71.61 -20.40
C ILE A 143 -4.47 -71.17 -21.02
N ALA A 144 -4.29 -69.94 -21.25
CA ALA A 144 -3.03 -69.29 -21.65
C ALA A 144 -2.57 -68.27 -20.60
N GLY A 145 -1.30 -68.30 -20.29
CA GLY A 145 -0.73 -67.31 -19.33
C GLY A 145 0.58 -66.79 -19.84
N LYS A 146 0.85 -65.57 -19.42
CA LYS A 146 2.13 -64.84 -19.71
C LYS A 146 2.65 -64.21 -18.41
N GLN A 147 3.93 -64.47 -18.11
CA GLN A 147 4.59 -63.89 -16.96
C GLN A 147 4.73 -62.37 -17.10
N TRP A 148 4.77 -61.67 -15.97
CA TRP A 148 4.97 -60.20 -15.95
C TRP A 148 6.42 -59.79 -16.21
N SER A 149 7.35 -60.69 -16.54
CA SER A 149 8.77 -60.40 -16.77
C SER A 149 9.00 -59.25 -17.73
N GLU A 150 8.36 -59.27 -18.91
CA GLU A 150 8.45 -58.20 -19.90
C GLU A 150 7.85 -56.86 -19.39
N ARG A 151 6.72 -56.93 -18.69
CA ARG A 151 6.06 -55.75 -18.10
C ARG A 151 6.95 -55.15 -17.01
N LEU A 152 7.50 -55.94 -16.11
CA LEU A 152 8.40 -55.48 -15.05
C LEU A 152 9.73 -54.94 -15.61
N ALA A 153 10.26 -55.57 -16.68
CA ALA A 153 11.46 -55.13 -17.38
C ALA A 153 11.29 -53.71 -17.98
N ILE A 154 10.08 -53.33 -18.37
CA ILE A 154 9.77 -51.98 -18.88
C ILE A 154 9.45 -51.00 -17.72
N LEU A 155 8.62 -51.44 -16.76
CA LEU A 155 8.17 -50.60 -15.69
C LEU A 155 9.27 -50.18 -14.70
N SER A 156 10.19 -51.11 -14.36
CA SER A 156 11.22 -50.81 -13.35
C SER A 156 12.23 -49.74 -13.80
N PRO A 157 12.81 -49.76 -15.02
CA PRO A 157 13.67 -48.68 -15.50
C PRO A 157 12.88 -47.38 -15.74
N PHE A 158 11.62 -47.52 -16.17
CA PHE A 158 10.75 -46.35 -16.32
C PHE A 158 10.51 -45.62 -14.99
N GLN A 159 10.18 -46.32 -13.93
CA GLN A 159 10.03 -45.74 -12.59
C GLN A 159 11.28 -45.00 -12.12
N LYS A 160 12.46 -45.65 -12.31
CA LYS A 160 13.74 -45.02 -11.95
C LYS A 160 14.01 -43.72 -12.73
N LYS A 161 13.78 -43.74 -14.05
CA LYS A 161 13.92 -42.54 -14.88
C LYS A 161 12.93 -41.45 -14.50
N LEU A 162 11.67 -41.84 -14.27
CA LEU A 162 10.61 -40.89 -13.85
C LEU A 162 10.95 -40.22 -12.52
N PHE A 163 11.45 -40.97 -11.55
CA PHE A 163 11.92 -40.44 -10.27
C PHE A 163 13.09 -39.44 -10.47
N ILE A 164 14.07 -39.79 -11.29
CA ILE A 164 15.20 -38.87 -11.61
C ILE A 164 14.70 -37.59 -12.26
N TYR A 165 13.78 -37.66 -13.22
CA TYR A 165 13.27 -36.48 -13.92
C TYR A 165 12.44 -35.59 -12.99
N VAL A 166 11.62 -36.16 -12.11
CA VAL A 166 10.87 -35.36 -11.11
C VAL A 166 11.82 -34.70 -10.13
N PHE A 167 12.82 -35.45 -9.64
CA PHE A 167 13.81 -34.88 -8.72
C PHE A 167 14.64 -33.76 -9.33
N THR A 168 15.18 -33.96 -10.53
CA THR A 168 15.98 -32.95 -11.25
C THR A 168 15.12 -31.73 -11.61
N GLY A 169 13.87 -31.96 -12.03
CA GLY A 169 12.91 -30.90 -12.30
C GLY A 169 12.59 -30.05 -11.08
N LEU A 170 12.34 -30.68 -9.92
CA LEU A 170 12.11 -29.96 -8.66
C LEU A 170 13.33 -29.18 -8.19
N LEU A 171 14.54 -29.75 -8.33
CA LEU A 171 15.77 -29.05 -8.00
C LEU A 171 15.98 -27.83 -8.88
N ALA A 172 15.74 -27.95 -10.18
CA ALA A 172 15.83 -26.84 -11.13
C ALA A 172 14.81 -25.73 -10.79
N ILE A 173 13.56 -26.08 -10.51
CA ILE A 173 12.52 -25.14 -10.10
C ILE A 173 12.91 -24.44 -8.80
N PHE A 174 13.42 -25.15 -7.82
CA PHE A 174 13.87 -24.57 -6.56
C PHE A 174 14.96 -23.51 -6.76
N ILE A 175 15.99 -23.86 -7.57
CA ILE A 175 17.10 -22.94 -7.87
C ILE A 175 16.60 -21.70 -8.63
N LEU A 176 15.78 -21.89 -9.66
CA LEU A 176 15.23 -20.77 -10.44
C LEU A 176 14.35 -19.86 -9.59
N CYS A 177 13.48 -20.43 -8.75
CA CYS A 177 12.66 -19.65 -7.82
C CYS A 177 13.48 -18.90 -6.77
N ALA A 178 14.56 -19.49 -6.26
CA ALA A 178 15.44 -18.83 -5.32
C ALA A 178 16.17 -17.62 -5.96
N ILE A 179 16.64 -17.76 -7.20
CA ILE A 179 17.26 -16.67 -7.96
C ILE A 179 16.24 -15.58 -8.25
N ALA A 180 15.07 -15.94 -8.79
CA ALA A 180 14.01 -14.99 -9.11
C ALA A 180 13.51 -14.21 -7.88
N SER A 181 13.34 -14.91 -6.75
CA SER A 181 12.94 -14.29 -5.48
C SER A 181 14.00 -13.32 -4.95
N ARG A 182 15.29 -13.67 -5.03
CA ARG A 182 16.38 -12.77 -4.66
C ARG A 182 16.42 -11.51 -5.51
N VAL A 183 16.36 -11.66 -6.82
CA VAL A 183 16.40 -10.52 -7.74
C VAL A 183 15.20 -9.61 -7.54
N GLY A 184 13.99 -10.17 -7.46
CA GLY A 184 12.76 -9.41 -7.27
C GLY A 184 12.68 -8.66 -5.92
N LEU A 185 13.19 -9.27 -4.83
CA LEU A 185 13.14 -8.67 -3.49
C LEU A 185 14.33 -7.75 -3.18
N ASN A 186 15.34 -7.67 -4.04
CA ASN A 186 16.50 -6.82 -3.83
C ASN A 186 16.12 -5.33 -3.81
N SER A 187 15.22 -4.91 -4.69
CA SER A 187 14.68 -3.54 -4.74
C SER A 187 13.99 -3.15 -3.43
N LEU A 188 13.21 -4.05 -2.84
CA LEU A 188 12.55 -3.83 -1.54
C LEU A 188 13.58 -3.71 -0.39
N THR A 189 14.64 -4.51 -0.43
CA THR A 189 15.72 -4.45 0.57
C THR A 189 16.50 -3.13 0.47
N SER A 190 16.73 -2.63 -0.74
CA SER A 190 17.34 -1.33 -0.98
C SER A 190 16.45 -0.20 -0.45
N LEU A 191 15.15 -0.23 -0.78
CA LEU A 191 14.17 0.74 -0.30
C LEU A 191 14.16 0.80 1.25
N ARG A 192 14.11 -0.36 1.92
CA ARG A 192 14.17 -0.45 3.38
C ARG A 192 15.42 0.20 3.96
N LYS A 193 16.60 -0.05 3.36
CA LYS A 193 17.86 0.53 3.83
C LYS A 193 17.87 2.04 3.69
N GLN A 194 17.39 2.57 2.56
CA GLN A 194 17.32 4.01 2.30
C GLN A 194 16.33 4.68 3.27
N THR A 195 15.13 4.13 3.45
CA THR A 195 14.13 4.66 4.39
C THR A 195 14.67 4.69 5.83
N HIS A 196 15.42 3.66 6.25
CA HIS A 196 16.03 3.62 7.59
C HIS A 196 17.15 4.65 7.78
N ALA A 197 17.79 5.10 6.70
CA ALA A 197 18.85 6.10 6.73
C ALA A 197 18.31 7.55 6.82
N ILE A 198 17.04 7.76 6.45
CA ILE A 198 16.40 9.06 6.53
C ILE A 198 16.07 9.37 7.99
N ASN A 199 16.49 10.55 8.42
CA ASN A 199 16.19 11.11 9.73
C ASN A 199 15.92 12.62 9.59
N ILE A 200 15.54 13.29 10.67
CA ILE A 200 15.20 14.73 10.68
C ILE A 200 16.30 15.62 10.07
N HIS A 201 17.57 15.23 10.20
CA HIS A 201 18.70 15.99 9.64
C HIS A 201 19.00 15.64 8.17
N LYS A 202 18.26 14.72 7.57
CA LYS A 202 18.45 14.22 6.20
C LYS A 202 17.13 14.08 5.46
N LEU A 203 16.18 14.98 5.71
CA LEU A 203 14.88 14.98 5.05
C LEU A 203 14.96 15.30 3.56
N GLU A 204 16.02 15.99 3.11
CA GLU A 204 16.29 16.26 1.69
C GLU A 204 16.56 15.02 0.86
N GLN A 205 16.94 13.90 1.51
CA GLN A 205 17.23 12.66 0.81
C GLN A 205 15.95 12.05 0.27
N ARG A 206 15.99 11.64 -1.01
CA ARG A 206 14.88 10.94 -1.66
C ARG A 206 15.24 9.49 -1.92
N LEU A 207 14.23 8.63 -1.85
CA LEU A 207 14.37 7.23 -2.21
C LEU A 207 14.59 7.14 -3.72
N ASN A 208 15.67 6.44 -4.10
CA ASN A 208 16.00 6.18 -5.49
C ASN A 208 16.27 4.68 -5.65
N VAL A 209 15.46 4.01 -6.46
CA VAL A 209 15.57 2.58 -6.72
C VAL A 209 15.85 2.38 -8.22
N THR A 210 16.95 1.73 -8.53
CA THR A 210 17.36 1.49 -9.91
C THR A 210 16.55 0.36 -10.53
N SER A 211 15.78 0.65 -11.57
CA SER A 211 14.94 -0.31 -12.32
C SER A 211 14.04 -1.20 -11.45
N PRO A 212 13.22 -0.61 -10.57
CA PRO A 212 12.30 -1.39 -9.73
C PRO A 212 11.10 -1.92 -10.53
N PRO A 213 10.42 -2.96 -10.05
CA PRO A 213 9.06 -3.25 -10.48
C PRO A 213 8.13 -2.04 -10.27
N GLN A 214 7.08 -1.91 -11.09
CA GLN A 214 6.17 -0.77 -11.08
C GLN A 214 5.57 -0.49 -9.69
N GLU A 215 5.22 -1.53 -8.94
CA GLU A 215 4.65 -1.43 -7.59
C GLU A 215 5.64 -0.82 -6.59
N ILE A 216 6.93 -1.13 -6.74
CA ILE A 216 7.98 -0.59 -5.87
C ILE A 216 8.31 0.86 -6.25
N GLU A 217 8.26 1.20 -7.53
CA GLU A 217 8.43 2.58 -8.02
C GLU A 217 7.33 3.49 -7.48
N GLN A 218 6.08 3.02 -7.55
CA GLN A 218 4.93 3.76 -7.02
C GLN A 218 5.03 3.96 -5.50
N LEU A 219 5.41 2.92 -4.76
CA LEU A 219 5.63 3.02 -3.31
C LEU A 219 6.75 4.01 -2.97
N ALA A 220 7.86 4.02 -3.72
CA ALA A 220 8.96 4.97 -3.53
C ALA A 220 8.50 6.41 -3.80
N SER A 221 7.68 6.63 -4.84
CA SER A 221 7.08 7.93 -5.15
C SER A 221 6.17 8.43 -4.04
N ASP A 222 5.28 7.58 -3.52
CA ASP A 222 4.37 7.93 -2.43
C ASP A 222 5.12 8.31 -1.14
N ILE A 223 6.18 7.56 -0.83
CA ILE A 223 7.05 7.87 0.32
C ILE A 223 7.79 9.20 0.09
N ASN A 224 8.31 9.46 -1.12
CA ASN A 224 8.97 10.73 -1.44
C ASN A 224 8.02 11.92 -1.31
N ALA A 225 6.77 11.79 -1.76
CA ALA A 225 5.75 12.83 -1.59
C ALA A 225 5.40 13.06 -0.11
N MET A 226 5.43 12.01 0.72
CA MET A 226 5.27 12.15 2.18
C MET A 226 6.47 12.87 2.80
N LEU A 227 7.71 12.51 2.40
CA LEU A 227 8.92 13.16 2.88
C LEU A 227 8.96 14.64 2.56
N GLU A 228 8.53 15.03 1.34
CA GLU A 228 8.43 16.44 0.92
C GLU A 228 7.50 17.24 1.82
N ARG A 229 6.33 16.68 2.15
CA ARG A 229 5.39 17.34 3.09
C ARG A 229 5.97 17.48 4.49
N ILE A 230 6.69 16.46 4.97
CA ILE A 230 7.36 16.51 6.28
C ILE A 230 8.47 17.56 6.28
N GLU A 231 9.29 17.62 5.23
CA GLU A 231 10.37 18.58 5.07
C GLU A 231 9.84 20.01 5.09
N MET A 232 8.83 20.31 4.25
CA MET A 232 8.17 21.63 4.23
C MET A 232 7.61 22.01 5.60
N GLY A 233 6.93 21.07 6.28
CA GLY A 233 6.40 21.34 7.61
C GLY A 233 7.49 21.57 8.65
N TYR A 234 8.59 20.83 8.59
CA TYR A 234 9.73 20.98 9.49
C TYR A 234 10.44 22.34 9.27
N GLU A 235 10.67 22.73 8.02
CA GLU A 235 11.23 24.04 7.69
C GLU A 235 10.34 25.19 8.19
N GLN A 236 9.03 25.05 8.05
CA GLN A 236 8.07 26.04 8.54
C GLN A 236 8.15 26.18 10.06
N ILE A 237 8.26 25.07 10.81
CA ILE A 237 8.42 25.09 12.27
C ILE A 237 9.76 25.73 12.66
N ASN A 238 10.84 25.41 11.96
CA ASN A 238 12.15 25.99 12.25
C ASN A 238 12.15 27.51 12.03
N ARG A 239 11.66 28.00 10.88
CA ARG A 239 11.53 29.44 10.60
C ARG A 239 10.68 30.12 11.67
N PHE A 240 9.53 29.53 12.02
CA PHE A 240 8.67 30.07 13.07
C PHE A 240 9.39 30.16 14.43
N SER A 241 10.20 29.17 14.79
CA SER A 241 10.96 29.15 16.05
C SER A 241 12.06 30.21 16.05
N GLU A 242 12.75 30.41 14.93
CA GLU A 242 13.79 31.45 14.77
C GLU A 242 13.17 32.86 14.85
N ASP A 243 12.06 33.08 14.16
CA ASP A 243 11.35 34.32 14.17
C ASP A 243 10.84 34.70 15.57
N ILE A 244 10.28 33.73 16.29
CA ILE A 244 9.89 33.87 17.70
C ILE A 244 11.08 34.35 18.54
N ALA A 245 12.21 33.65 18.43
CA ALA A 245 13.41 33.96 19.21
C ALA A 245 13.90 35.37 18.93
N HIS A 246 13.85 35.82 17.68
CA HIS A 246 14.24 37.18 17.29
C HIS A 246 13.28 38.25 17.83
N GLU A 247 11.96 38.05 17.70
CA GLU A 247 10.97 39.03 18.15
C GLU A 247 10.87 39.11 19.68
N PHE A 248 11.20 38.07 20.42
CA PHE A 248 11.30 38.14 21.88
C PHE A 248 12.58 38.78 22.37
N ARG A 249 13.70 38.56 21.68
CA ARG A 249 15.01 39.10 22.11
C ARG A 249 14.99 40.62 22.20
N THR A 250 14.35 41.32 21.26
CA THR A 250 14.34 42.76 21.20
C THR A 250 13.65 43.41 22.40
N PRO A 251 12.39 43.17 22.74
CA PRO A 251 11.74 43.74 23.91
C PRO A 251 12.39 43.27 25.24
N LEU A 252 12.86 42.06 25.31
CA LEU A 252 13.53 41.54 26.50
C LEU A 252 14.83 42.26 26.76
N ASN A 253 15.66 42.50 25.72
CA ASN A 253 16.89 43.26 25.86
C ASN A 253 16.61 44.72 26.24
N ASN A 254 15.53 45.36 25.71
CA ASN A 254 15.13 46.67 26.09
C ASN A 254 14.73 46.75 27.59
N LEU A 255 13.91 45.82 28.04
CA LEU A 255 13.48 45.72 29.45
C LEU A 255 14.70 45.53 30.39
N ILE A 256 15.63 44.66 30.03
CA ILE A 256 16.86 44.43 30.79
C ILE A 256 17.68 45.71 30.81
N GLY A 257 17.97 46.34 29.67
CA GLY A 257 18.78 47.54 29.58
C GLY A 257 18.17 48.74 30.32
N GLN A 258 16.85 48.93 30.19
CA GLN A 258 16.13 49.97 30.94
C GLN A 258 16.20 49.71 32.48
N THR A 259 16.07 48.50 32.89
CA THR A 259 16.15 48.10 34.31
C THR A 259 17.58 48.26 34.85
N GLU A 260 18.59 47.91 34.06
CA GLU A 260 20.01 48.13 34.42
C GLU A 260 20.31 49.60 34.59
N ILE A 261 19.81 50.49 33.68
CA ILE A 261 19.97 51.94 33.79
C ILE A 261 19.29 52.49 35.05
N LEU A 262 18.16 51.94 35.49
CA LEU A 262 17.51 52.34 36.73
C LEU A 262 18.33 51.97 37.98
N ILE A 263 19.04 50.87 37.94
CA ILE A 263 19.83 50.40 39.09
C ILE A 263 21.17 51.13 39.21
N MET A 264 21.74 51.59 38.07
CA MET A 264 23.11 52.15 38.05
C MET A 264 23.21 53.58 38.65
N SER A 265 22.15 54.31 38.82
CA SER A 265 22.19 55.71 39.34
C SER A 265 20.89 56.09 40.02
N GLU A 266 20.98 56.91 41.09
CA GLU A 266 19.81 57.50 41.71
C GLU A 266 19.07 58.42 40.73
N ARG A 267 17.74 58.29 40.69
CA ARG A 267 16.84 59.01 39.79
C ARG A 267 15.77 59.70 40.59
N SER A 268 15.15 60.71 39.97
CA SER A 268 13.96 61.33 40.57
C SER A 268 12.75 60.35 40.55
N PRO A 269 11.81 60.49 41.48
CA PRO A 269 10.59 59.68 41.47
C PRO A 269 9.82 59.71 40.16
N ALA A 270 9.81 60.84 39.46
CA ALA A 270 9.18 61.03 38.16
C ALA A 270 9.87 60.17 37.07
N GLN A 271 11.21 60.10 37.05
CA GLN A 271 11.96 59.29 36.10
C GLN A 271 11.77 57.78 36.35
N TYR A 272 11.66 57.34 37.63
CA TYR A 272 11.34 55.98 37.95
C TYR A 272 9.92 55.62 37.45
N GLN A 273 8.95 56.54 37.63
CA GLN A 273 7.58 56.30 37.18
C GLN A 273 7.50 56.23 35.65
N GLU A 274 8.17 57.10 34.91
CA GLU A 274 8.22 57.08 33.46
C GLU A 274 8.80 55.75 32.91
N LEU A 275 9.92 55.27 33.46
CA LEU A 275 10.55 54.04 33.07
C LEU A 275 9.69 52.80 33.45
N LEU A 276 9.01 52.82 34.61
CA LEU A 276 8.09 51.76 34.98
C LEU A 276 6.87 51.71 34.04
N ILE A 277 6.36 52.82 33.57
CA ILE A 277 5.29 52.90 32.57
C ILE A 277 5.78 52.31 31.25
N SER A 278 6.97 52.68 30.80
CA SER A 278 7.59 52.13 29.56
C SER A 278 7.78 50.62 29.66
N ASN A 279 8.29 50.13 30.81
CA ASN A 279 8.45 48.71 31.04
C ASN A 279 7.09 47.99 31.03
N LEU A 280 6.04 48.57 31.60
CA LEU A 280 4.69 48.01 31.61
C LEU A 280 4.14 47.87 30.17
N GLU A 281 4.40 48.84 29.30
CA GLU A 281 4.01 48.78 27.89
C GLU A 281 4.73 47.64 27.16
N ASP A 282 6.05 47.45 27.41
CA ASP A 282 6.81 46.35 26.85
C ASP A 282 6.32 44.95 27.35
N TYR A 283 5.97 44.84 28.66
CA TYR A 283 5.34 43.59 29.17
C TYR A 283 3.99 43.31 28.53
N GLN A 284 3.14 44.32 28.36
CA GLN A 284 1.85 44.17 27.66
C GLN A 284 2.03 43.77 26.21
N ARG A 285 3.05 44.31 25.54
CA ARG A 285 3.41 43.91 24.18
C ARG A 285 3.85 42.47 24.11
N LEU A 286 4.73 42.04 25.00
CA LEU A 286 5.14 40.61 25.10
C LEU A 286 3.92 39.69 25.34
N LYS A 287 3.02 40.07 26.25
CA LYS A 287 1.79 39.31 26.49
C LYS A 287 0.97 39.17 25.22
N ARG A 288 0.69 40.27 24.49
CA ARG A 288 -0.05 40.22 23.21
C ARG A 288 0.63 39.33 22.18
N MET A 289 1.96 39.33 22.14
CA MET A 289 2.74 38.48 21.23
C MET A 289 2.55 36.98 21.57
N VAL A 290 2.64 36.63 22.86
CA VAL A 290 2.39 35.24 23.31
C VAL A 290 0.98 34.78 22.96
N ASP A 291 -0.03 35.61 23.27
CA ASP A 291 -1.45 35.30 22.99
C ASP A 291 -1.67 35.14 21.46
N SER A 292 -1.04 35.97 20.63
CA SER A 292 -1.07 35.83 19.17
C SER A 292 -0.44 34.55 18.65
N MET A 293 0.70 34.15 19.21
CA MET A 293 1.39 32.90 18.84
C MET A 293 0.56 31.68 19.25
N LEU A 294 -0.02 31.68 20.46
CA LEU A 294 -0.90 30.60 20.94
C LEU A 294 -2.15 30.47 20.06
N PHE A 295 -2.72 31.61 19.64
CA PHE A 295 -3.84 31.60 18.70
C PHE A 295 -3.45 31.00 17.35
N LEU A 296 -2.34 31.44 16.75
CA LEU A 296 -1.84 30.91 15.46
C LEU A 296 -1.56 29.42 15.54
N ALA A 297 -0.90 28.94 16.61
CA ALA A 297 -0.62 27.53 16.80
C ALA A 297 -1.89 26.67 16.91
N ARG A 298 -2.94 27.18 17.57
CA ARG A 298 -4.24 26.52 17.64
C ARG A 298 -4.99 26.56 16.31
N ALA A 299 -4.92 27.66 15.59
CA ALA A 299 -5.57 27.82 14.28
C ALA A 299 -5.00 26.86 13.24
N ASP A 300 -3.67 26.65 13.21
CA ASP A 300 -3.00 25.72 12.30
C ASP A 300 -3.44 24.26 12.52
N THR A 301 -3.71 23.88 13.75
CA THR A 301 -4.14 22.49 14.08
C THR A 301 -5.65 22.29 13.92
N HIS A 302 -6.38 23.27 13.42
CA HIS A 302 -7.86 23.27 13.34
C HIS A 302 -8.56 22.99 14.68
N ASN A 303 -7.87 23.26 15.78
CA ASN A 303 -8.40 23.05 17.14
C ASN A 303 -9.17 24.26 17.70
N VAL A 304 -9.45 25.26 16.87
CA VAL A 304 -10.27 26.41 17.24
C VAL A 304 -11.72 26.10 16.88
N LEU A 305 -12.57 26.01 17.89
CA LEU A 305 -14.01 25.88 17.69
C LEU A 305 -14.57 27.26 17.31
N ILE A 306 -15.23 27.35 16.15
CA ILE A 306 -15.84 28.59 15.67
C ILE A 306 -17.31 28.59 16.07
N HIS A 307 -17.73 29.63 16.77
CA HIS A 307 -19.11 29.85 17.15
C HIS A 307 -19.76 30.89 16.24
N LYS A 308 -20.16 30.46 15.04
CA LYS A 308 -20.81 31.35 14.07
C LYS A 308 -22.18 31.82 14.55
N GLN A 309 -22.42 33.11 14.49
CA GLN A 309 -23.69 33.75 14.81
C GLN A 309 -23.99 34.90 13.83
N GLN A 310 -25.23 35.37 13.83
CA GLN A 310 -25.60 36.56 13.05
C GLN A 310 -25.13 37.82 13.75
N ILE A 311 -24.30 38.60 13.08
CA ILE A 311 -23.64 39.82 13.60
C ILE A 311 -24.14 40.99 12.82
N GLN A 312 -24.56 42.05 13.54
CA GLN A 312 -24.85 43.36 12.92
C GLN A 312 -23.52 44.08 12.63
N VAL A 313 -23.22 44.29 11.36
CA VAL A 313 -21.93 44.84 10.89
C VAL A 313 -21.68 46.23 11.46
N GLN A 314 -22.69 47.08 11.53
CA GLN A 314 -22.56 48.41 12.08
C GLN A 314 -22.13 48.41 13.55
N SER A 315 -22.82 47.68 14.40
CA SER A 315 -22.48 47.57 15.84
C SER A 315 -21.10 46.96 16.08
N LEU A 316 -20.72 45.98 15.26
CA LEU A 316 -19.38 45.35 15.28
C LEU A 316 -18.29 46.43 15.01
N LEU A 317 -18.45 47.19 13.95
CA LEU A 317 -17.47 48.23 13.53
C LEU A 317 -17.41 49.39 14.53
N GLU A 318 -18.58 49.84 15.03
CA GLU A 318 -18.64 50.86 16.07
C GLU A 318 -17.88 50.44 17.33
N ASN A 319 -18.07 49.20 17.79
CA ASN A 319 -17.36 48.68 18.95
C ASN A 319 -15.85 48.64 18.76
N VAL A 320 -15.36 48.20 17.61
CA VAL A 320 -13.91 48.13 17.31
C VAL A 320 -13.33 49.56 17.18
N CYS A 321 -14.01 50.48 16.49
CA CYS A 321 -13.56 51.85 16.32
C CYS A 321 -13.57 52.61 17.65
N ASN A 322 -14.55 52.43 18.54
CA ASN A 322 -14.59 53.03 19.86
C ASN A 322 -13.36 52.63 20.72
N ILE A 323 -12.89 51.37 20.62
CA ILE A 323 -11.66 50.94 21.32
C ILE A 323 -10.43 51.71 20.80
N LEU A 324 -10.39 52.02 19.50
CA LEU A 324 -9.26 52.62 18.83
C LEU A 324 -9.42 54.17 18.71
N GLN A 325 -10.49 54.73 19.23
CA GLN A 325 -10.83 56.15 19.04
C GLN A 325 -9.77 57.09 19.61
N TYR A 326 -9.25 56.80 20.80
CA TYR A 326 -8.19 57.62 21.42
C TYR A 326 -6.93 57.66 20.54
N GLN A 327 -6.51 56.55 19.98
CA GLN A 327 -5.36 56.51 19.06
C GLN A 327 -5.62 57.27 17.74
N ALA A 328 -6.83 57.15 17.22
CA ALA A 328 -7.24 57.88 16.02
C ALA A 328 -7.25 59.42 16.26
N GLU A 329 -7.75 59.86 17.41
CA GLU A 329 -7.76 61.28 17.81
C GLU A 329 -6.32 61.83 17.99
N GLU A 330 -5.45 61.09 18.65
CA GLU A 330 -4.03 61.45 18.85
C GLU A 330 -3.32 61.66 17.53
N GLN A 331 -3.62 60.83 16.51
CA GLN A 331 -3.05 60.92 15.18
C GLN A 331 -3.87 61.82 14.21
N SER A 332 -4.96 62.45 14.68
CA SER A 332 -5.90 63.21 13.88
C SER A 332 -6.45 62.42 12.67
N CYS A 333 -6.63 61.10 12.83
CA CYS A 333 -7.23 60.22 11.83
C CYS A 333 -8.76 60.21 11.95
N LYS A 334 -9.44 59.98 10.80
CA LYS A 334 -10.91 59.92 10.75
C LYS A 334 -11.39 58.58 10.22
N PHE A 335 -12.41 58.00 10.86
CA PHE A 335 -13.12 56.82 10.35
C PHE A 335 -14.31 57.27 9.49
N VAL A 336 -14.44 56.64 8.33
CA VAL A 336 -15.56 56.85 7.40
C VAL A 336 -16.17 55.50 7.05
N PHE A 337 -17.46 55.35 7.39
CA PHE A 337 -18.20 54.11 7.15
C PHE A 337 -19.03 54.22 5.87
N ARG A 338 -18.96 53.16 5.03
CA ARG A 338 -19.78 52.96 3.83
C ARG A 338 -20.36 51.55 3.89
N LEU A 339 -21.53 51.38 4.54
CA LEU A 339 -22.12 50.13 4.88
C LEU A 339 -23.31 49.82 3.98
N GLU A 340 -23.13 48.91 3.03
CA GLU A 340 -24.20 48.41 2.15
C GLU A 340 -24.74 47.03 2.65
N ALA A 341 -23.89 46.27 3.30
CA ALA A 341 -24.26 45.00 3.91
C ALA A 341 -24.42 45.18 5.43
N SER A 342 -25.56 44.79 5.99
CA SER A 342 -25.89 45.00 7.40
C SER A 342 -25.60 43.78 8.31
N GLU A 343 -25.56 42.56 7.75
CA GLU A 343 -25.50 41.34 8.54
C GLU A 343 -24.41 40.40 8.04
N LEU A 344 -23.64 39.84 8.98
CA LEU A 344 -22.56 38.89 8.74
C LEU A 344 -22.81 37.62 9.56
N TRP A 345 -22.61 36.43 8.97
CA TRP A 345 -22.64 35.18 9.68
C TRP A 345 -21.22 34.67 9.97
N ALA A 346 -20.75 34.90 11.21
CA ALA A 346 -19.36 34.62 11.59
C ALA A 346 -19.23 34.48 13.13
N ASP A 347 -18.01 34.20 13.60
CA ASP A 347 -17.67 34.26 15.01
C ASP A 347 -17.35 35.74 15.40
N LEU A 348 -18.11 36.24 16.35
CA LEU A 348 -18.03 37.66 16.75
C LEU A 348 -16.65 38.04 17.27
N GLU A 349 -16.07 37.22 18.16
CA GLU A 349 -14.79 37.53 18.80
C GLU A 349 -13.65 37.51 17.80
N LEU A 350 -13.64 36.51 16.92
CA LEU A 350 -12.61 36.36 15.88
C LEU A 350 -12.69 37.49 14.85
N VAL A 351 -13.89 37.85 14.41
CA VAL A 351 -14.03 38.97 13.45
C VAL A 351 -13.68 40.30 14.09
N GLN A 352 -14.05 40.54 15.37
CA GLN A 352 -13.58 41.71 16.11
C GLN A 352 -12.06 41.80 16.16
N GLN A 353 -11.38 40.65 16.44
CA GLN A 353 -9.93 40.55 16.46
C GLN A 353 -9.32 40.83 15.08
N ALA A 354 -9.90 40.35 13.99
CA ALA A 354 -9.43 40.58 12.63
C ALA A 354 -9.54 42.09 12.28
N LEU A 355 -10.70 42.70 12.55
CA LEU A 355 -10.93 44.11 12.30
C LEU A 355 -10.04 45.02 13.16
N TYR A 356 -9.87 44.66 14.45
CA TYR A 356 -8.95 45.37 15.34
C TYR A 356 -7.53 45.36 14.75
N ASN A 357 -7.03 44.25 14.28
CA ASN A 357 -5.71 44.13 13.67
C ASN A 357 -5.60 44.98 12.40
N LEU A 358 -6.60 44.97 11.51
CA LEU A 358 -6.60 45.77 10.30
C LEU A 358 -6.65 47.28 10.59
N ILE A 359 -7.54 47.72 11.46
CA ILE A 359 -7.73 49.14 11.79
C ILE A 359 -6.54 49.66 12.61
N SER A 360 -6.01 48.88 13.54
CA SER A 360 -4.80 49.20 14.29
C SER A 360 -3.58 49.37 13.35
N ASN A 361 -3.42 48.45 12.38
CA ASN A 361 -2.38 48.59 11.35
C ASN A 361 -2.56 49.86 10.50
N ALA A 362 -3.78 50.17 10.13
CA ALA A 362 -4.09 51.40 9.39
C ALA A 362 -3.71 52.66 10.17
N LEU A 363 -3.93 52.70 11.48
CA LEU A 363 -3.53 53.80 12.35
C LEU A 363 -1.99 53.85 12.49
N ILE A 364 -1.33 52.76 12.81
CA ILE A 364 0.11 52.74 13.07
C ILE A 364 0.94 53.05 11.82
N HIS A 365 0.54 52.52 10.67
CA HIS A 365 1.31 52.61 9.41
C HIS A 365 0.77 53.72 8.46
N GLY A 366 -0.46 54.14 8.65
CA GLY A 366 -1.09 55.16 7.81
C GLY A 366 -0.51 56.56 7.96
N GLY A 367 0.12 56.89 9.11
CA GLY A 367 0.60 58.21 9.44
C GLY A 367 -0.55 59.16 9.89
N ASN A 368 -0.18 60.40 10.25
CA ASN A 368 -1.13 61.38 10.78
C ASN A 368 -2.06 61.99 9.71
N HIS A 369 -3.21 62.49 10.14
CA HIS A 369 -4.22 63.16 9.32
C HIS A 369 -4.78 62.33 8.16
N LYS A 370 -4.86 61.03 8.31
CA LYS A 370 -5.39 60.10 7.29
C LYS A 370 -6.87 59.79 7.49
N THR A 371 -7.53 59.40 6.43
CA THR A 371 -8.89 58.88 6.47
C THR A 371 -8.84 57.39 6.31
N ILE A 372 -9.47 56.66 7.22
CA ILE A 372 -9.62 55.21 7.17
C ILE A 372 -11.05 54.90 6.74
N TYR A 373 -11.20 54.38 5.51
CA TYR A 373 -12.50 53.99 4.97
C TYR A 373 -12.77 52.53 5.38
N ILE A 374 -13.94 52.30 5.97
CA ILE A 374 -14.39 50.97 6.36
C ILE A 374 -15.69 50.69 5.61
N ASN A 375 -15.62 49.72 4.68
CA ASN A 375 -16.76 49.42 3.82
C ASN A 375 -17.28 48.02 4.07
N SER A 376 -18.60 47.85 3.90
CA SER A 376 -19.22 46.52 3.81
C SER A 376 -20.10 46.45 2.57
N ASN A 377 -19.85 45.47 1.72
CA ASN A 377 -20.63 45.24 0.51
C ASN A 377 -20.87 43.75 0.26
N LYS A 378 -21.69 43.42 -0.73
CA LYS A 378 -21.88 42.03 -1.21
C LYS A 378 -21.25 41.93 -2.58
N LYS A 379 -20.35 40.96 -2.77
CA LYS A 379 -19.73 40.64 -4.07
C LYS A 379 -20.09 39.21 -4.49
N LEU A 380 -20.30 38.97 -5.78
CA LEU A 380 -20.40 37.67 -6.33
C LEU A 380 -19.00 37.18 -6.73
N ILE A 381 -18.45 36.19 -6.00
CA ILE A 381 -17.14 35.63 -6.25
C ILE A 381 -17.34 34.14 -6.50
N ASN A 382 -16.87 33.62 -7.64
CA ASN A 382 -16.99 32.19 -8.03
C ASN A 382 -18.43 31.65 -7.90
N ASN A 383 -19.43 32.42 -8.36
CA ASN A 383 -20.85 32.07 -8.30
C ASN A 383 -21.45 31.96 -6.87
N THR A 384 -20.72 32.45 -5.85
CA THR A 384 -21.17 32.49 -4.46
C THR A 384 -21.24 33.94 -4.00
N ILE A 385 -22.35 34.30 -3.36
CA ILE A 385 -22.48 35.63 -2.75
C ILE A 385 -21.63 35.67 -1.49
N MET A 386 -20.63 36.54 -1.48
CA MET A 386 -19.79 36.76 -0.31
C MET A 386 -20.06 38.15 0.27
N LEU A 387 -20.01 38.23 1.59
CA LEU A 387 -19.97 39.53 2.29
C LEU A 387 -18.51 39.96 2.38
N VAL A 388 -18.22 41.16 1.93
CA VAL A 388 -16.89 41.73 1.92
C VAL A 388 -16.81 42.89 2.92
N LEU A 389 -15.88 42.77 3.87
CA LEU A 389 -15.47 43.84 4.75
C LEU A 389 -14.12 44.38 4.24
N SER A 390 -14.00 45.68 4.04
CA SER A 390 -12.72 46.27 3.62
C SER A 390 -12.31 47.43 4.49
N VAL A 391 -11.00 47.51 4.74
CA VAL A 391 -10.35 48.64 5.43
C VAL A 391 -9.35 49.25 4.48
N THR A 392 -9.56 50.52 4.13
CA THR A 392 -8.69 51.27 3.20
C THR A 392 -8.07 52.48 3.92
N THR A 393 -6.74 52.58 3.84
CA THR A 393 -5.99 53.73 4.41
C THR A 393 -5.68 54.71 3.31
N SER A 394 -6.17 55.95 3.45
CA SER A 394 -6.01 56.98 2.42
C SER A 394 -4.53 57.34 2.17
N GLN A 395 -4.18 57.58 0.90
CA GLN A 395 -2.86 58.07 0.47
C GLN A 395 -1.66 57.21 0.93
N LEU A 396 -1.88 55.96 1.26
CA LEU A 396 -0.84 54.99 1.56
C LEU A 396 -0.82 53.94 0.44
N GLU A 397 0.33 53.74 -0.16
CA GLU A 397 0.54 52.68 -1.17
C GLU A 397 1.68 51.79 -0.74
N ILE A 398 1.56 50.51 -1.04
CA ILE A 398 2.58 49.51 -0.81
C ILE A 398 3.04 48.97 -2.17
N PRO A 399 4.36 48.91 -2.45
CA PRO A 399 4.85 48.37 -3.70
C PRO A 399 4.27 46.95 -3.95
N SER A 400 3.90 46.66 -5.20
CA SER A 400 3.20 45.40 -5.57
C SER A 400 3.96 44.14 -5.21
N GLU A 401 5.29 44.24 -5.18
CA GLU A 401 6.17 43.10 -4.81
C GLU A 401 6.00 42.65 -3.34
N TYR A 402 5.45 43.48 -2.47
CA TYR A 402 5.24 43.16 -1.05
C TYR A 402 3.81 42.72 -0.74
N LEU A 403 2.83 42.97 -1.63
CA LEU A 403 1.41 42.76 -1.36
C LEU A 403 1.08 41.29 -1.06
N ASP A 404 1.68 40.38 -1.79
CA ASP A 404 1.44 38.93 -1.65
C ASP A 404 1.99 38.36 -0.33
N HIS A 405 3.02 39.02 0.24
CA HIS A 405 3.70 38.60 1.46
C HIS A 405 3.17 39.22 2.74
N LEU A 406 2.30 40.26 2.65
CA LEU A 406 1.82 41.02 3.81
C LEU A 406 1.14 40.15 4.88
N PHE A 407 0.55 39.02 4.51
CA PHE A 407 -0.14 38.10 5.41
C PHE A 407 0.74 37.01 5.96
N GLU A 408 2.02 36.93 5.53
CA GLU A 408 3.00 36.03 6.09
C GLU A 408 3.35 36.40 7.53
N ARG A 409 3.70 35.42 8.35
CA ARG A 409 4.05 35.63 9.76
C ARG A 409 5.37 36.42 9.84
N PHE A 410 5.43 37.39 10.76
CA PHE A 410 6.60 38.22 11.01
C PHE A 410 7.06 39.03 9.81
N TYR A 411 6.33 39.02 8.70
CA TYR A 411 6.67 39.84 7.54
C TYR A 411 6.44 41.30 7.81
N GLN A 412 7.42 42.12 7.48
CA GLN A 412 7.39 43.59 7.64
C GLN A 412 7.96 44.26 6.39
N CYS A 413 7.23 45.21 5.82
CA CYS A 413 7.75 46.06 4.75
C CYS A 413 8.86 46.97 5.28
N ASN A 414 10.05 46.92 4.70
CA ASN A 414 11.22 47.71 5.10
C ASN A 414 11.06 49.24 4.95
N THR A 415 9.92 49.70 4.47
CA THR A 415 9.68 51.13 4.19
C THR A 415 9.44 52.01 5.42
N SER A 416 9.26 51.41 6.62
CA SER A 416 8.98 52.17 7.85
C SER A 416 10.13 52.02 8.87
N ARG A 417 11.29 52.59 8.58
CA ARG A 417 12.46 52.59 9.50
C ARG A 417 12.31 53.41 10.80
N ASN A 418 11.21 54.14 10.98
CA ASN A 418 11.12 55.16 12.04
C ASN A 418 9.81 55.08 12.84
N THR A 419 9.45 53.93 13.43
CA THR A 419 8.34 53.96 14.41
C THR A 419 8.65 53.08 15.62
N TYR A 420 8.62 53.70 16.80
CA TYR A 420 8.70 53.06 18.14
C TYR A 420 7.57 52.05 18.41
N HIS A 421 6.60 51.92 17.53
CA HIS A 421 5.46 51.01 17.63
C HIS A 421 5.55 49.81 16.64
N ARG A 422 6.57 48.99 16.78
CA ARG A 422 6.66 47.75 16.00
C ARG A 422 5.66 46.72 16.50
N THR A 423 4.61 46.45 15.73
CA THR A 423 3.63 45.38 16.00
C THR A 423 4.13 44.03 15.51
N GLY A 424 5.29 43.53 15.89
CA GLY A 424 5.81 42.14 15.69
C GLY A 424 5.43 41.34 14.43
N GLY A 425 4.78 41.97 13.41
CA GLY A 425 4.43 41.31 12.13
C GLY A 425 3.41 40.14 12.22
N LEU A 426 2.69 40.03 13.35
CA LEU A 426 1.71 38.93 13.53
C LEU A 426 0.25 39.32 13.23
N GLY A 427 -0.05 40.66 13.16
CA GLY A 427 -1.44 41.12 13.04
C GLY A 427 -2.15 40.63 11.78
N LEU A 428 -1.51 40.74 10.61
CA LEU A 428 -2.10 40.30 9.34
C LEU A 428 -2.12 38.77 9.19
N SER A 429 -1.17 38.06 9.75
CA SER A 429 -1.20 36.59 9.76
C SER A 429 -2.32 36.04 10.65
N ILE A 430 -2.68 36.75 11.74
CA ILE A 430 -3.87 36.44 12.54
C ILE A 430 -5.14 36.62 11.69
N VAL A 431 -5.22 37.75 10.93
CA VAL A 431 -6.35 37.97 10.02
C VAL A 431 -6.47 36.84 9.00
N ALA A 432 -5.37 36.45 8.37
CA ALA A 432 -5.34 35.32 7.43
C ALA A 432 -5.85 34.02 8.07
N SER A 433 -5.39 33.70 9.28
CA SER A 433 -5.82 32.50 10.01
C SER A 433 -7.31 32.55 10.37
N ILE A 434 -7.83 33.71 10.83
CA ILE A 434 -9.25 33.90 11.11
C ILE A 434 -10.08 33.70 9.84
N MET A 435 -9.66 34.24 8.71
CA MET A 435 -10.36 34.07 7.44
C MET A 435 -10.36 32.62 6.97
N THR A 436 -9.23 31.92 7.10
CA THR A 436 -9.12 30.48 6.79
C THR A 436 -10.08 29.66 7.66
N LEU A 437 -10.14 29.93 8.96
CA LEU A 437 -11.08 29.27 9.87
C LEU A 437 -12.54 29.51 9.44
N HIS A 438 -12.88 30.68 8.93
CA HIS A 438 -14.22 31.02 8.43
C HIS A 438 -14.48 30.50 7.00
N GLN A 439 -13.50 29.85 6.36
CA GLN A 439 -13.57 29.44 4.94
C GLN A 439 -13.77 30.62 4.00
N GLY A 440 -13.26 31.77 4.40
CA GLY A 440 -13.26 33.02 3.64
C GLY A 440 -11.95 33.22 2.88
N THR A 441 -11.89 34.32 2.11
CA THR A 441 -10.67 34.77 1.43
C THR A 441 -10.29 36.17 1.88
N TYR A 442 -9.01 36.51 1.75
CA TYR A 442 -8.47 37.80 2.11
C TYR A 442 -7.55 38.27 1.02
N HIS A 443 -7.52 39.61 0.78
CA HIS A 443 -6.71 40.22 -0.26
C HIS A 443 -6.19 41.59 0.21
N ALA A 444 -5.02 41.99 -0.29
CA ALA A 444 -4.48 43.32 -0.15
C ALA A 444 -4.15 43.87 -1.53
N PHE A 445 -4.56 45.09 -1.82
CA PHE A 445 -4.28 45.77 -3.10
C PHE A 445 -4.30 47.26 -2.95
N ASN A 446 -3.55 47.95 -3.81
CA ASN A 446 -3.61 49.40 -3.90
C ASN A 446 -4.84 49.83 -4.71
N SER A 447 -5.70 50.62 -4.11
CA SER A 447 -6.86 51.24 -4.74
C SER A 447 -6.58 52.74 -5.06
N SER A 448 -7.48 53.41 -5.78
CA SER A 448 -7.38 54.83 -6.01
C SER A 448 -7.44 55.68 -4.74
N GLU A 449 -7.96 55.14 -3.65
CA GLU A 449 -8.04 55.80 -2.34
C GLU A 449 -6.82 55.51 -1.45
N GLY A 450 -6.03 54.44 -1.74
CA GLY A 450 -4.88 53.95 -1.00
C GLY A 450 -4.85 52.46 -0.84
N ILE A 451 -4.05 51.91 0.10
CA ILE A 451 -3.98 50.48 0.37
C ILE A 451 -5.29 49.97 0.96
N CYS A 452 -5.85 48.91 0.37
CA CYS A 452 -7.09 48.29 0.77
C CYS A 452 -6.83 46.85 1.20
N PHE A 453 -7.36 46.44 2.36
CA PHE A 453 -7.43 45.08 2.85
C PHE A 453 -8.87 44.61 2.79
N GLU A 454 -9.15 43.55 2.03
CA GLU A 454 -10.49 42.94 1.89
C GLU A 454 -10.56 41.59 2.60
N LEU A 455 -11.67 41.38 3.35
CA LEU A 455 -12.03 40.14 4.00
C LEU A 455 -13.36 39.65 3.40
N CYS A 456 -13.36 38.55 2.70
CA CYS A 456 -14.54 38.00 2.03
C CYS A 456 -15.09 36.78 2.80
N PHE A 457 -16.23 36.93 3.41
CA PHE A 457 -16.91 35.88 4.16
C PHE A 457 -17.95 35.18 3.29
N PRO A 458 -18.00 33.82 3.26
CA PRO A 458 -19.06 33.11 2.57
C PRO A 458 -20.38 33.37 3.25
N LYS A 459 -21.46 33.57 2.45
CA LYS A 459 -22.82 33.64 2.99
C LYS A 459 -23.16 32.31 3.64
N ALA A 460 -23.79 32.35 4.82
CA ALA A 460 -24.38 31.13 5.39
C ALA A 460 -25.36 30.51 4.37
N LEU A 461 -25.20 29.20 4.14
CA LEU A 461 -26.12 28.41 3.32
C LEU A 461 -27.50 28.36 4.00
#